data_0c6b8d9df0b9957c0389423dd2f18107
#
_entry.id   0c6b8d9df0b9957c0389423dd2f18107
#
_cell.length_a   1.000
_cell.length_b   1.000
_cell.length_c   1.000
_cell.angle_alpha   90.00
_cell.angle_beta   90.00
_cell.angle_gamma   90.00
#
_symmetry.space_group_name_H-M   'P 1'
#
loop_
_entity.id
_entity.type
_entity.pdbx_description
1 polymer ?
#
loop_
_entity_poly.entity_id
_entity_poly.type
_entity_poly.pdbx_seq_one_letter_code
_entity_poly.pdbx_strand_id
1 'polypeptide(L)'
;FSLITLLMALEVDALSRPELTGDWEFKLEEIERGNFDRESFMNEIRSMTDRIVKAAKAYDGDTVPGDYGKLETGCPKCGGLVKETYKRFHCEVDDCDFGFWKIMGGRQFELAEADELVANRRIGPLEGFRSKMGRAFSAELKLSDEHKVEFDFGNDDDDEEEVDFSEQESIGECPKCKGLVYEHGRAF
;
A
#
# COMPACT_ATOMS: atom_id res chain seq x y z
N PHE A 1 -17.19 -1.29 1.92
CA PHE A 1 -18.05 -0.89 0.78
C PHE A 1 -17.28 -0.81 -0.54
N SER A 2 -16.02 -0.36 -0.58
CA SER A 2 -15.21 -0.17 -1.80
C SER A 2 -15.11 -1.42 -2.69
N LEU A 3 -14.99 -2.62 -2.12
CA LEU A 3 -14.93 -3.87 -2.90
C LEU A 3 -16.26 -4.15 -3.62
N ILE A 4 -17.39 -3.95 -2.95
CA ILE A 4 -18.72 -4.16 -3.54
C ILE A 4 -18.91 -3.17 -4.70
N THR A 5 -18.55 -1.91 -4.51
CA THR A 5 -18.64 -0.87 -5.56
C THR A 5 -17.75 -1.23 -6.76
N LEU A 6 -16.54 -1.77 -6.52
CA LEU A 6 -15.67 -2.25 -7.59
C LEU A 6 -16.28 -3.43 -8.35
N LEU A 7 -16.84 -4.42 -7.65
CA LEU A 7 -17.49 -5.57 -8.27
C LEU A 7 -18.69 -5.16 -9.13
N MET A 8 -19.46 -4.17 -8.68
CA MET A 8 -20.54 -3.58 -9.47
C MET A 8 -20.02 -2.84 -10.71
N ALA A 9 -18.87 -2.14 -10.59
CA ALA A 9 -18.26 -1.41 -11.70
C ALA A 9 -17.64 -2.33 -12.77
N LEU A 10 -17.38 -3.60 -12.45
CA LEU A 10 -16.90 -4.60 -13.42
C LEU A 10 -17.98 -5.09 -14.38
N GLU A 11 -19.24 -4.65 -14.22
CA GLU A 11 -20.39 -5.03 -15.06
C GLU A 11 -20.58 -6.56 -15.20
N VAL A 12 -20.13 -7.33 -14.22
CA VAL A 12 -20.35 -8.78 -14.16
C VAL A 12 -21.52 -9.02 -13.19
N ASP A 13 -22.73 -8.88 -13.72
CA ASP A 13 -23.99 -9.00 -12.97
C ASP A 13 -24.05 -10.23 -12.04
N ALA A 14 -23.47 -11.35 -12.47
CA ALA A 14 -23.51 -12.60 -11.71
C ALA A 14 -22.84 -12.47 -10.31
N LEU A 15 -21.84 -11.59 -10.16
CA LEU A 15 -21.12 -11.43 -8.88
C LEU A 15 -21.90 -10.68 -7.80
N SER A 16 -22.94 -9.95 -8.20
CA SER A 16 -23.75 -9.13 -7.29
C SER A 16 -25.16 -9.70 -7.04
N ARG A 17 -25.47 -10.87 -7.64
CA ARG A 17 -26.79 -11.48 -7.55
C ARG A 17 -26.80 -12.70 -6.65
N PRO A 18 -27.70 -12.79 -5.65
CA PRO A 18 -27.83 -13.96 -4.78
C PRO A 18 -28.32 -15.20 -5.54
N GLU A 19 -29.00 -15.02 -6.68
CA GLU A 19 -29.52 -16.09 -7.53
C GLU A 19 -28.42 -17.01 -8.05
N LEU A 20 -27.20 -16.50 -8.23
CA LEU A 20 -26.06 -17.31 -8.69
C LEU A 20 -25.77 -18.47 -7.72
N THR A 21 -25.80 -18.21 -6.42
CA THR A 21 -25.56 -19.23 -5.40
C THR A 21 -26.64 -20.30 -5.44
N GLY A 22 -27.91 -19.89 -5.51
CA GLY A 22 -29.04 -20.83 -5.61
C GLY A 22 -29.01 -21.68 -6.89
N ASP A 23 -28.64 -21.09 -8.03
CA ASP A 23 -28.51 -21.78 -9.30
C ASP A 23 -27.38 -22.83 -9.26
N TRP A 24 -26.27 -22.51 -8.61
CA TRP A 24 -25.17 -23.45 -8.45
C TRP A 24 -25.50 -24.58 -7.49
N GLU A 25 -26.16 -24.29 -6.37
CA GLU A 25 -26.63 -25.32 -5.43
C GLU A 25 -27.59 -26.28 -6.11
N PHE A 26 -28.55 -25.76 -6.87
CA PHE A 26 -29.47 -26.59 -7.67
C PHE A 26 -28.75 -27.47 -8.67
N LYS A 27 -27.80 -26.91 -9.44
CA LYS A 27 -27.02 -27.68 -10.42
C LYS A 27 -26.16 -28.76 -9.77
N LEU A 28 -25.57 -28.48 -8.60
CA LEU A 28 -24.80 -29.47 -7.84
C LEU A 28 -25.69 -30.63 -7.36
N GLU A 29 -26.90 -30.34 -6.90
CA GLU A 29 -27.88 -31.35 -6.54
C GLU A 29 -28.30 -32.20 -7.76
N GLU A 30 -28.49 -31.59 -8.92
CA GLU A 30 -28.81 -32.30 -10.18
C GLU A 30 -27.62 -33.16 -10.64
N ILE A 31 -26.38 -32.75 -10.44
CA ILE A 31 -25.19 -33.58 -10.70
C ILE A 31 -25.18 -34.80 -9.78
N GLU A 32 -25.47 -34.62 -8.49
CA GLU A 32 -25.55 -35.71 -7.52
C GLU A 32 -26.64 -36.75 -7.92
N ARG A 33 -27.76 -36.29 -8.45
CA ARG A 33 -28.85 -37.13 -8.96
C ARG A 33 -28.57 -37.76 -10.33
N GLY A 34 -27.49 -37.36 -11.00
CA GLY A 34 -27.13 -37.83 -12.33
C GLY A 34 -27.94 -37.18 -13.48
N ASN A 35 -28.66 -36.09 -13.21
CA ASN A 35 -29.48 -35.38 -14.19
C ASN A 35 -28.73 -34.27 -14.93
N PHE A 36 -27.60 -33.85 -14.41
CA PHE A 36 -26.75 -32.79 -14.99
C PHE A 36 -25.28 -33.22 -15.03
N ASP A 37 -24.58 -32.86 -16.09
CA ASP A 37 -23.21 -33.27 -16.29
C ASP A 37 -22.20 -32.33 -15.57
N ARG A 38 -21.28 -32.94 -14.84
CA ARG A 38 -20.23 -32.20 -14.12
C ARG A 38 -19.35 -31.39 -15.06
N GLU A 39 -19.03 -31.90 -16.24
CA GLU A 39 -18.14 -31.18 -17.17
C GLU A 39 -18.82 -29.94 -17.72
N SER A 40 -20.10 -30.01 -18.02
CA SER A 40 -20.94 -28.87 -18.40
C SER A 40 -20.96 -27.80 -17.33
N PHE A 41 -21.13 -28.17 -16.06
CA PHE A 41 -21.07 -27.24 -14.93
C PHE A 41 -19.69 -26.56 -14.83
N MET A 42 -18.60 -27.32 -14.93
CA MET A 42 -17.25 -26.77 -14.89
C MET A 42 -16.95 -25.83 -16.06
N ASN A 43 -17.53 -26.07 -17.23
CA ASN A 43 -17.39 -25.19 -18.38
C ASN A 43 -18.12 -23.86 -18.19
N GLU A 44 -19.28 -23.88 -17.53
CA GLU A 44 -19.99 -22.65 -17.14
C GLU A 44 -19.15 -21.81 -16.17
N ILE A 45 -18.55 -22.45 -15.14
CA ILE A 45 -17.66 -21.78 -14.18
C ILE A 45 -16.44 -21.18 -14.89
N ARG A 46 -15.78 -21.94 -15.77
CA ARG A 46 -14.63 -21.44 -16.56
C ARG A 46 -15.02 -20.22 -17.39
N SER A 47 -16.15 -20.29 -18.08
CA SER A 47 -16.65 -19.19 -18.92
C SER A 47 -16.97 -17.95 -18.08
N MET A 48 -17.53 -18.11 -16.89
CA MET A 48 -17.78 -17.01 -15.96
C MET A 48 -16.47 -16.42 -15.45
N THR A 49 -15.52 -17.25 -15.05
CA THR A 49 -14.19 -16.82 -14.60
C THR A 49 -13.46 -16.03 -15.69
N ASP A 50 -13.50 -16.49 -16.93
CA ASP A 50 -12.90 -15.80 -18.08
C ASP A 50 -13.53 -14.42 -18.29
N ARG A 51 -14.85 -14.29 -18.14
CA ARG A 51 -15.53 -12.98 -18.21
C ARG A 51 -15.08 -12.04 -17.10
N ILE A 52 -15.02 -12.54 -15.86
CA ILE A 52 -14.56 -11.76 -14.72
C ILE A 52 -13.12 -11.26 -14.95
N VAL A 53 -12.22 -12.15 -15.37
CA VAL A 53 -10.82 -11.81 -15.62
C VAL A 53 -10.68 -10.79 -16.76
N LYS A 54 -11.46 -10.95 -17.83
CA LYS A 54 -11.46 -9.99 -18.94
C LYS A 54 -12.00 -8.63 -18.51
N ALA A 55 -13.11 -8.59 -17.77
CA ALA A 55 -13.66 -7.35 -17.24
C ALA A 55 -12.69 -6.66 -16.28
N ALA A 56 -12.06 -7.41 -15.37
CA ALA A 56 -11.07 -6.87 -14.44
C ALA A 56 -9.82 -6.33 -15.15
N LYS A 57 -9.35 -6.97 -16.22
CA LYS A 57 -8.23 -6.48 -17.03
C LYS A 57 -8.57 -5.26 -17.88
N ALA A 58 -9.83 -5.16 -18.33
CA ALA A 58 -10.32 -4.03 -19.09
C ALA A 58 -10.75 -2.85 -18.23
N TYR A 59 -10.79 -3.04 -16.90
CA TYR A 59 -11.15 -1.98 -15.98
C TYR A 59 -10.08 -0.88 -15.99
N ASP A 60 -10.43 0.25 -16.56
CA ASP A 60 -9.55 1.43 -16.75
C ASP A 60 -9.69 2.44 -15.58
N GLY A 61 -10.34 2.04 -14.51
CA GLY A 61 -10.42 2.87 -13.31
C GLY A 61 -9.07 2.95 -12.62
N ASP A 62 -8.44 4.12 -12.60
CA ASP A 62 -7.16 4.36 -11.90
C ASP A 62 -7.30 4.18 -10.38
N THR A 63 -8.52 4.23 -9.87
CA THR A 63 -8.83 4.08 -8.45
C THR A 63 -10.04 3.16 -8.23
N VAL A 64 -10.05 2.45 -7.10
CA VAL A 64 -11.25 1.74 -6.65
C VAL A 64 -12.33 2.79 -6.35
N PRO A 65 -13.54 2.68 -6.94
CA PRO A 65 -14.62 3.60 -6.64
C PRO A 65 -14.97 3.59 -5.15
N GLY A 66 -15.16 4.76 -4.56
CA GLY A 66 -15.48 4.89 -3.14
C GLY A 66 -15.71 6.36 -2.76
N ASP A 67 -16.32 6.56 -1.62
CA ASP A 67 -16.42 7.88 -1.00
C ASP A 67 -15.17 8.09 -0.15
N TYR A 68 -14.21 8.79 -0.71
CA TYR A 68 -12.94 9.11 -0.07
C TYR A 68 -12.96 10.54 0.45
N GLY A 69 -12.19 10.77 1.51
CA GLY A 69 -12.08 12.09 2.12
C GLY A 69 -11.26 13.08 1.28
N LYS A 70 -11.22 14.28 1.78
CA LYS A 70 -10.36 15.36 1.30
C LYS A 70 -9.67 15.97 2.51
N LEU A 71 -8.46 16.48 2.32
CA LEU A 71 -7.74 17.21 3.36
C LEU A 71 -8.37 18.59 3.54
N GLU A 72 -8.39 19.09 4.78
CA GLU A 72 -8.78 20.45 5.08
C GLU A 72 -7.68 21.43 4.70
N THR A 73 -6.44 20.97 4.80
CA THR A 73 -5.24 21.72 4.42
C THR A 73 -5.05 21.70 2.91
N GLY A 74 -4.82 22.88 2.33
CA GLY A 74 -4.53 23.02 0.90
C GLY A 74 -3.18 22.40 0.52
N CYS A 75 -3.05 22.09 -0.76
CA CYS A 75 -1.81 21.55 -1.33
C CYS A 75 -0.59 22.46 -1.01
N PRO A 76 0.50 21.94 -0.45
CA PRO A 76 1.67 22.73 -0.09
C PRO A 76 2.43 23.28 -1.30
N LYS A 77 2.14 22.76 -2.50
CA LYS A 77 2.78 23.17 -3.75
C LYS A 77 1.99 24.25 -4.49
N CYS A 78 0.65 24.14 -4.54
CA CYS A 78 -0.19 25.05 -5.32
C CYS A 78 -1.38 25.65 -4.57
N GLY A 79 -1.63 25.24 -3.32
CA GLY A 79 -2.80 25.68 -2.54
C GLY A 79 -4.12 25.00 -2.92
N GLY A 80 -4.13 24.13 -3.93
CA GLY A 80 -5.32 23.43 -4.40
C GLY A 80 -5.82 22.37 -3.43
N LEU A 81 -6.98 21.77 -3.71
CA LEU A 81 -7.57 20.74 -2.89
C LEU A 81 -6.77 19.43 -3.00
N VAL A 82 -6.48 18.79 -1.87
CA VAL A 82 -5.87 17.46 -1.82
C VAL A 82 -6.95 16.44 -1.49
N LYS A 83 -7.08 15.44 -2.37
CA LYS A 83 -8.10 14.40 -2.27
C LYS A 83 -7.47 13.05 -1.94
N GLU A 84 -8.16 12.30 -1.11
CA GLU A 84 -7.85 10.91 -0.84
C GLU A 84 -8.36 10.03 -1.97
N THR A 85 -7.59 9.03 -2.34
CA THR A 85 -8.01 7.93 -3.22
C THR A 85 -7.72 6.60 -2.54
N TYR A 86 -8.02 5.51 -3.21
CA TYR A 86 -7.72 4.17 -2.69
C TYR A 86 -6.23 3.97 -2.35
N LYS A 87 -5.33 4.53 -3.14
CA LYS A 87 -3.88 4.31 -3.01
C LYS A 87 -3.10 5.49 -2.46
N ARG A 88 -3.57 6.71 -2.70
CA ARG A 88 -2.78 7.93 -2.43
C ARG A 88 -3.63 9.12 -2.09
N PHE A 89 -3.00 10.10 -1.49
CA PHE A 89 -3.47 11.48 -1.44
C PHE A 89 -2.83 12.23 -2.60
N HIS A 90 -3.60 13.04 -3.32
CA HIS A 90 -3.08 13.82 -4.46
C HIS A 90 -3.84 15.12 -4.64
N CYS A 91 -3.18 16.11 -5.21
CA CYS A 91 -3.79 17.37 -5.57
C CYS A 91 -4.74 17.18 -6.77
N GLU A 92 -5.91 17.84 -6.75
CA GLU A 92 -6.88 17.81 -7.85
C GLU A 92 -6.56 18.78 -8.99
N VAL A 93 -5.55 19.64 -8.82
CA VAL A 93 -5.14 20.60 -9.87
C VAL A 93 -4.34 19.86 -10.93
N ASP A 94 -4.78 19.91 -12.19
CA ASP A 94 -4.23 19.12 -13.31
C ASP A 94 -2.72 19.32 -13.51
N ASP A 95 -2.21 20.54 -13.31
CA ASP A 95 -0.79 20.86 -13.47
C ASP A 95 0.04 20.64 -12.18
N CYS A 96 -0.54 20.04 -11.13
CA CYS A 96 0.10 19.80 -9.86
C CYS A 96 0.35 18.32 -9.63
N ASP A 97 1.61 17.94 -9.54
CA ASP A 97 2.06 16.56 -9.31
C ASP A 97 2.16 16.19 -7.81
N PHE A 98 1.73 17.09 -6.90
CA PHE A 98 1.77 16.80 -5.48
C PHE A 98 0.91 15.59 -5.11
N GLY A 99 1.52 14.66 -4.39
CA GLY A 99 0.83 13.52 -3.81
C GLY A 99 1.77 12.55 -3.12
N PHE A 100 1.20 11.74 -2.24
CA PHE A 100 1.94 10.71 -1.51
C PHE A 100 1.07 9.47 -1.29
N TRP A 101 1.74 8.36 -1.03
CA TRP A 101 1.06 7.08 -0.87
C TRP A 101 0.32 7.00 0.46
N LYS A 102 -0.90 6.46 0.43
CA LYS A 102 -1.71 6.20 1.62
C LYS A 102 -1.12 5.12 2.52
N ILE A 103 -0.33 4.22 1.96
CA ILE A 103 0.37 3.16 2.70
C ILE A 103 1.87 3.36 2.52
N MET A 104 2.58 3.58 3.62
CA MET A 104 4.03 3.68 3.67
C MET A 104 4.57 2.79 4.80
N GLY A 105 5.64 2.06 4.53
CA GLY A 105 6.22 1.13 5.50
C GLY A 105 5.21 0.12 6.07
N GLY A 106 4.23 -0.33 5.26
CA GLY A 106 3.19 -1.26 5.69
C GLY A 106 2.10 -0.66 6.59
N ARG A 107 2.16 0.64 6.93
CA ARG A 107 1.17 1.37 7.71
C ARG A 107 0.31 2.23 6.79
N GLN A 108 -1.01 2.20 6.99
CA GLN A 108 -1.94 3.09 6.31
C GLN A 108 -2.12 4.37 7.13
N PHE A 109 -2.15 5.51 6.44
CA PHE A 109 -2.45 6.81 7.03
C PHE A 109 -3.95 7.01 7.19
N GLU A 110 -4.35 7.55 8.33
CA GLU A 110 -5.66 8.13 8.54
C GLU A 110 -5.74 9.51 7.87
N LEU A 111 -6.96 9.93 7.53
CA LEU A 111 -7.18 11.23 6.87
C LEU A 111 -6.63 12.40 7.71
N ALA A 112 -6.87 12.35 9.04
CA ALA A 112 -6.39 13.38 9.97
C ALA A 112 -4.86 13.44 10.05
N GLU A 113 -4.18 12.29 10.00
CA GLU A 113 -2.72 12.22 10.01
C GLU A 113 -2.12 12.78 8.71
N ALA A 114 -2.77 12.48 7.58
CA ALA A 114 -2.38 13.04 6.29
C ALA A 114 -2.55 14.56 6.25
N ASP A 115 -3.62 15.07 6.84
CA ASP A 115 -3.88 16.51 6.93
C ASP A 115 -2.86 17.20 7.84
N GLU A 116 -2.55 16.63 9.00
CA GLU A 116 -1.54 17.13 9.93
C GLU A 116 -0.14 17.16 9.30
N LEU A 117 0.24 16.09 8.56
CA LEU A 117 1.51 16.05 7.84
C LEU A 117 1.64 17.17 6.80
N VAL A 118 0.56 17.43 6.06
CA VAL A 118 0.55 18.50 5.06
C VAL A 118 0.57 19.89 5.71
N ALA A 119 -0.19 20.09 6.81
CA ALA A 119 -0.29 21.34 7.53
C ALA A 119 1.03 21.74 8.20
N ASN A 120 1.63 20.79 8.92
CA ASN A 120 2.82 21.04 9.75
C ASN A 120 4.13 20.69 9.05
N ARG A 121 4.07 20.09 7.85
CA ARG A 121 5.19 19.51 7.11
C ARG A 121 5.94 18.40 7.86
N ARG A 122 5.42 17.96 9.01
CA ARG A 122 5.96 16.93 9.88
C ARG A 122 4.86 16.32 10.73
N ILE A 123 4.97 15.02 10.99
CA ILE A 123 4.06 14.29 11.90
C ILE A 123 4.82 13.18 12.61
N GLY A 124 4.49 12.91 13.84
CA GLY A 124 4.99 11.76 14.58
C GLY A 124 5.57 12.11 15.95
N PRO A 125 6.22 11.12 16.61
CA PRO A 125 6.52 9.77 16.07
C PRO A 125 5.27 8.91 15.91
N LEU A 126 5.14 8.26 14.75
CA LEU A 126 4.09 7.32 14.45
C LEU A 126 4.59 5.88 14.59
N GLU A 127 3.76 5.02 15.14
CA GLU A 127 4.05 3.60 15.32
C GLU A 127 3.38 2.74 14.21
N GLY A 128 3.76 1.47 14.14
CA GLY A 128 3.12 0.50 13.25
C GLY A 128 3.75 0.38 11.87
N PHE A 129 4.86 1.05 11.59
CA PHE A 129 5.65 0.83 10.40
C PHE A 129 6.35 -0.53 10.43
N ARG A 130 6.59 -1.08 9.25
CA ARG A 130 7.35 -2.32 9.06
C ARG A 130 8.47 -2.12 8.06
N SER A 131 9.67 -2.54 8.44
CA SER A 131 10.82 -2.55 7.55
C SER A 131 10.67 -3.63 6.47
N LYS A 132 11.54 -3.60 5.44
CA LYS A 132 11.60 -4.66 4.41
C LYS A 132 11.82 -6.06 5.00
N MET A 133 12.39 -6.16 6.18
CA MET A 133 12.60 -7.42 6.92
C MET A 133 11.43 -7.77 7.85
N GLY A 134 10.30 -7.03 7.79
CA GLY A 134 9.10 -7.25 8.61
C GLY A 134 9.19 -6.77 10.06
N ARG A 135 10.29 -6.12 10.48
CA ARG A 135 10.44 -5.60 11.85
C ARG A 135 9.60 -4.35 12.01
N ALA A 136 8.86 -4.27 13.12
CA ALA A 136 8.12 -3.08 13.49
C ALA A 136 9.09 -1.96 13.93
N PHE A 137 8.78 -0.72 13.55
CA PHE A 137 9.51 0.46 13.98
C PHE A 137 8.57 1.67 14.09
N SER A 138 9.02 2.69 14.81
CA SER A 138 8.39 4.01 14.89
C SER A 138 9.27 5.01 14.18
N ALA A 139 8.67 6.00 13.54
CA ALA A 139 9.41 7.09 12.90
C ALA A 139 8.53 8.34 12.83
N GLU A 140 9.17 9.48 12.73
CA GLU A 140 8.53 10.69 12.26
C GLU A 140 8.52 10.73 10.74
N LEU A 141 7.60 11.47 10.19
CA LEU A 141 7.54 11.74 8.76
C LEU A 141 7.67 13.23 8.54
N LYS A 142 8.42 13.59 7.52
CA LYS A 142 8.58 14.97 7.08
C LYS A 142 8.24 15.12 5.59
N LEU A 143 7.77 16.30 5.27
CA LEU A 143 7.59 16.74 3.90
C LEU A 143 8.84 17.55 3.50
N SER A 144 9.64 16.98 2.59
CA SER A 144 10.86 17.63 2.09
C SER A 144 10.56 18.92 1.32
N ASP A 145 11.58 19.69 0.97
CA ASP A 145 11.42 20.90 0.13
C ASP A 145 10.92 20.58 -1.27
N GLU A 146 11.16 19.37 -1.75
CA GLU A 146 10.59 18.86 -3.00
C GLU A 146 9.14 18.36 -2.85
N HIS A 147 8.53 18.56 -1.69
CA HIS A 147 7.18 18.08 -1.35
C HIS A 147 7.01 16.55 -1.39
N LYS A 148 8.08 15.80 -1.07
CA LYS A 148 8.04 14.35 -0.91
C LYS A 148 7.95 13.99 0.56
N VAL A 149 7.17 12.94 0.87
CA VAL A 149 7.08 12.41 2.23
C VAL A 149 8.24 11.44 2.47
N GLU A 150 9.02 11.71 3.50
CA GLU A 150 10.21 10.95 3.88
C GLU A 150 10.14 10.56 5.35
N PHE A 151 10.74 9.40 5.67
CA PHE A 151 10.94 9.01 7.05
C PHE A 151 12.03 9.88 7.68
N ASP A 152 11.73 10.41 8.84
CA ASP A 152 12.70 11.07 9.71
C ASP A 152 12.93 10.17 10.93
N PHE A 153 14.10 9.61 11.03
CA PHE A 153 14.47 8.73 12.13
C PHE A 153 15.08 9.51 13.31
N GLY A 154 14.98 10.85 13.27
CA GLY A 154 15.77 11.72 14.13
C GLY A 154 17.24 11.49 13.79
N ASN A 155 17.79 12.28 12.92
CA ASN A 155 19.24 12.37 12.91
C ASN A 155 19.61 13.01 14.23
N ASP A 156 19.95 12.19 15.21
CA ASP A 156 20.90 12.58 16.20
C ASP A 156 22.23 12.76 15.44
N ASP A 157 22.33 13.90 14.74
CA ASP A 157 23.59 14.38 14.14
C ASP A 157 24.64 14.70 15.22
N ASP A 158 24.42 14.24 16.45
CA ASP A 158 25.29 14.46 17.58
C ASP A 158 25.82 13.19 18.29
N ASP A 159 25.53 11.99 17.71
CA ASP A 159 26.16 10.75 18.16
C ASP A 159 26.61 9.89 16.97
N GLU A 160 27.39 10.43 16.03
CA GLU A 160 28.56 9.71 15.61
C GLU A 160 29.52 9.76 16.80
N GLU A 161 29.25 8.98 17.87
CA GLU A 161 30.32 8.42 18.64
C GLU A 161 31.23 7.74 17.61
N GLU A 162 32.34 8.43 17.28
CA GLU A 162 33.44 7.75 16.60
C GLU A 162 33.76 6.56 17.50
N VAL A 163 33.23 5.37 17.09
CA VAL A 163 33.50 4.14 17.83
C VAL A 163 35.00 3.95 17.72
N ASP A 164 35.68 4.28 18.80
CA ASP A 164 37.14 4.11 18.89
C ASP A 164 37.43 2.61 18.95
N PHE A 165 37.83 2.06 17.82
CA PHE A 165 38.25 0.67 17.70
C PHE A 165 39.72 0.44 18.10
N SER A 166 40.44 1.48 18.64
CA SER A 166 41.86 1.39 18.98
C SER A 166 42.17 0.35 20.07
N GLU A 167 41.21 -0.01 20.91
CA GLU A 167 41.33 -1.05 21.94
C GLU A 167 40.78 -2.43 21.51
N GLN A 168 40.21 -2.55 20.30
CA GLN A 168 39.66 -3.82 19.80
C GLN A 168 40.63 -4.50 18.82
N GLU A 169 40.77 -5.81 18.97
CA GLU A 169 41.51 -6.62 17.98
C GLU A 169 40.67 -6.73 16.69
N SER A 170 41.31 -6.47 15.55
CA SER A 170 40.65 -6.63 14.26
C SER A 170 40.37 -8.10 13.97
N ILE A 171 39.22 -8.41 13.42
CA ILE A 171 38.82 -9.77 12.99
C ILE A 171 39.64 -10.20 11.76
N GLY A 172 40.11 -9.23 10.97
CA GLY A 172 40.87 -9.49 9.75
C GLY A 172 40.85 -8.32 8.77
N GLU A 173 41.31 -8.56 7.56
CA GLU A 173 41.32 -7.57 6.48
C GLU A 173 40.13 -7.75 5.54
N CYS A 174 39.48 -6.64 5.17
CA CYS A 174 38.41 -6.66 4.18
C CYS A 174 38.95 -7.15 2.81
N PRO A 175 38.35 -8.20 2.23
CA PRO A 175 38.81 -8.73 0.93
C PRO A 175 38.66 -7.74 -0.22
N LYS A 176 37.82 -6.73 -0.07
CA LYS A 176 37.50 -5.74 -1.10
C LYS A 176 38.40 -4.50 -1.04
N CYS A 177 38.64 -3.94 0.12
CA CYS A 177 39.38 -2.67 0.28
C CYS A 177 40.66 -2.78 1.12
N LYS A 178 40.95 -3.96 1.70
CA LYS A 178 42.13 -4.21 2.57
C LYS A 178 42.15 -3.44 3.89
N GLY A 179 41.05 -2.74 4.23
CA GLY A 179 40.89 -2.11 5.54
C GLY A 179 40.66 -3.13 6.64
N LEU A 180 41.03 -2.78 7.88
CA LEU A 180 40.79 -3.63 9.06
C LEU A 180 39.28 -3.72 9.34
N VAL A 181 38.81 -4.89 9.72
CA VAL A 181 37.41 -5.18 10.06
C VAL A 181 37.32 -5.41 11.57
N TYR A 182 36.39 -4.74 12.20
CA TYR A 182 36.10 -4.84 13.63
C TYR A 182 34.67 -5.31 13.86
N GLU A 183 34.42 -5.99 14.96
CA GLU A 183 33.06 -6.37 15.36
C GLU A 183 32.35 -5.18 16.01
N HIS A 184 31.15 -4.85 15.56
CA HIS A 184 30.32 -3.82 16.17
C HIS A 184 28.87 -4.31 16.32
N GLY A 185 28.49 -4.69 17.52
CA GLY A 185 27.16 -5.20 17.83
C GLY A 185 26.82 -6.49 17.06
N ARG A 186 25.99 -6.38 16.02
CA ARG A 186 25.62 -7.48 15.13
C ARG A 186 26.09 -7.28 13.68
N ALA A 187 27.00 -6.35 13.47
CA ALA A 187 27.58 -6.02 12.16
C ALA A 187 29.10 -6.18 12.17
N PHE A 188 29.69 -6.31 11.00
CA PHE A 188 31.13 -6.41 10.76
C PHE A 188 31.56 -5.36 9.75
#